data_f8348f96b0d8078d9dea9a30405d1a3c
#
_entry.id   f8348f96b0d8078d9dea9a30405d1a3c
#
_cell.length_a   1.000
_cell.length_b   1.000
_cell.length_c   1.000
_cell.angle_alpha   90.00
_cell.angle_beta   90.00
_cell.angle_gamma   90.00
#
_symmetry.space_group_name_H-M   'P 1'
#
loop_
_entity.id
_entity.type
_entity.pdbx_description
1 polymer ?
#
loop_
_entity_poly.entity_id
_entity_poly.type
_entity_poly.pdbx_seq_one_letter_code
_entity_poly.pdbx_strand_id
1 'polypeptide(L)'
;MASGGGDNELEVSNKQVIFKDYVSGFPKESDMYLKTNGTIKLKVPEGSNGLLVKNLYLSCDPYMRNRMKKSTDSLVPGSPIVGFGVAKVVDSGNPKFKKGDLVWGRTGWEEYSLMTDFQTLFKIEHTDVPLSYYTGILGMPGLTAYGGFYEVCSPKKGEYVFVSAASGAVGQLVGQFAKLLGCYVVGSAGSKEKVDLLKNKLKFDEAFNYKEESDLDAALKRYFPEGIDIYFENVGGKMLDAVLLNMRTHGRIAVCGMISQYNLEKPEGVYNLTHMIYKRVHMKAFVVFDYYHLYPKFLDLVLPHIAEGNIVYLEDIAEGLESGPAALVGLFSGLNVGKQVVLVAQE
;
A
#
# COMPACT_ATOMS: atom_id res chain seq x y z
N MET A 1 30.87 -43.55 25.65
CA MET A 1 29.45 -43.33 25.52
C MET A 1 29.21 -41.84 25.41
N ALA A 2 29.17 -41.33 24.21
CA ALA A 2 28.84 -39.93 23.95
C ALA A 2 27.32 -39.85 23.82
N SER A 3 26.67 -39.23 24.82
CA SER A 3 25.25 -38.88 24.79
C SER A 3 25.09 -37.75 23.74
N GLY A 4 24.62 -38.13 22.56
CA GLY A 4 24.14 -37.17 21.60
C GLY A 4 22.90 -36.48 22.14
N GLY A 5 23.08 -35.26 22.64
CA GLY A 5 21.99 -34.34 22.87
C GLY A 5 21.49 -33.87 21.50
N GLY A 6 20.49 -34.58 20.95
CA GLY A 6 19.73 -34.05 19.82
C GLY A 6 19.01 -32.80 20.32
N ASP A 7 19.42 -31.61 19.86
CA ASP A 7 18.61 -30.42 19.94
C ASP A 7 17.27 -30.76 19.25
N ASN A 8 16.24 -31.01 20.04
CA ASN A 8 14.88 -31.15 19.55
C ASN A 8 14.50 -29.77 18.95
N GLU A 9 14.75 -29.58 17.66
CA GLU A 9 14.30 -28.40 16.94
C GLU A 9 12.79 -28.30 17.12
N LEU A 10 12.35 -27.23 17.77
CA LEU A 10 10.95 -27.01 18.07
C LEU A 10 10.19 -26.80 16.74
N GLU A 11 9.32 -27.72 16.41
CA GLU A 11 8.41 -27.63 15.29
C GLU A 11 7.03 -27.16 15.77
N VAL A 12 6.46 -26.18 15.10
CA VAL A 12 5.16 -25.58 15.46
C VAL A 12 4.21 -25.62 14.26
N SER A 13 2.91 -25.48 14.54
CA SER A 13 1.92 -25.29 13.47
C SER A 13 2.20 -23.97 12.74
N ASN A 14 1.91 -23.95 11.45
CA ASN A 14 2.05 -22.77 10.61
C ASN A 14 0.84 -22.66 9.68
N LYS A 15 -0.15 -21.86 10.05
CA LYS A 15 -1.28 -21.56 9.17
C LYS A 15 -0.81 -20.68 8.02
N GLN A 16 -1.36 -20.89 6.84
CA GLN A 16 -0.97 -20.19 5.61
C GLN A 16 -2.19 -19.86 4.76
N VAL A 17 -2.22 -18.65 4.17
CA VAL A 17 -3.18 -18.32 3.11
C VAL A 17 -2.55 -18.66 1.76
N ILE A 18 -3.11 -19.66 1.10
CA ILE A 18 -2.60 -20.21 -0.16
C ILE A 18 -3.33 -19.57 -1.34
N PHE A 19 -2.58 -19.11 -2.34
CA PHE A 19 -3.10 -18.69 -3.63
C PHE A 19 -3.48 -19.92 -4.45
N LYS A 20 -4.75 -20.01 -4.89
CA LYS A 20 -5.27 -21.24 -5.50
C LYS A 20 -4.91 -21.35 -6.97
N ASP A 21 -5.20 -20.32 -7.76
CA ASP A 21 -4.91 -20.26 -9.20
C ASP A 21 -5.07 -18.81 -9.71
N TYR A 22 -4.61 -18.58 -10.94
CA TYR A 22 -4.69 -17.26 -11.59
C TYR A 22 -6.13 -16.79 -11.76
N VAL A 23 -6.33 -15.48 -11.58
CA VAL A 23 -7.64 -14.83 -11.50
C VAL A 23 -7.88 -13.95 -12.72
N SER A 24 -9.02 -14.15 -13.39
CA SER A 24 -9.61 -13.23 -14.36
C SER A 24 -10.77 -12.45 -13.71
N GLY A 25 -10.97 -11.19 -14.07
CA GLY A 25 -12.02 -10.37 -13.51
C GLY A 25 -11.78 -9.99 -12.04
N PHE A 26 -12.85 -9.84 -11.26
CA PHE A 26 -12.78 -9.52 -9.83
C PHE A 26 -12.29 -10.72 -9.02
N PRO A 27 -11.35 -10.51 -8.06
CA PRO A 27 -10.91 -11.57 -7.17
C PRO A 27 -12.03 -11.95 -6.20
N LYS A 28 -12.04 -13.21 -5.78
CA LYS A 28 -12.98 -13.75 -4.82
C LYS A 28 -12.21 -14.38 -3.65
N GLU A 29 -12.83 -14.49 -2.50
CA GLU A 29 -12.24 -15.21 -1.37
C GLU A 29 -11.90 -16.66 -1.74
N SER A 30 -12.72 -17.30 -2.59
CA SER A 30 -12.50 -18.68 -3.08
C SER A 30 -11.28 -18.86 -3.99
N ASP A 31 -10.62 -17.76 -4.42
CA ASP A 31 -9.34 -17.80 -5.15
C ASP A 31 -8.15 -18.04 -4.20
N MET A 32 -8.44 -18.06 -2.92
CA MET A 32 -7.50 -18.30 -1.82
C MET A 32 -8.11 -19.31 -0.84
N TYR A 33 -7.26 -20.00 -0.08
CA TYR A 33 -7.74 -20.85 1.01
C TYR A 33 -6.77 -20.89 2.18
N LEU A 34 -7.30 -21.12 3.38
CA LEU A 34 -6.50 -21.28 4.59
C LEU A 34 -6.02 -22.74 4.71
N LYS A 35 -4.71 -22.94 4.72
CA LYS A 35 -4.06 -24.20 5.03
C LYS A 35 -3.71 -24.22 6.53
N THR A 36 -4.29 -25.15 7.29
CA THR A 36 -4.16 -25.19 8.77
C THR A 36 -3.26 -26.31 9.29
N ASN A 37 -2.87 -27.25 8.41
CA ASN A 37 -2.07 -28.42 8.77
C ASN A 37 -0.59 -28.31 8.36
N GLY A 38 -0.12 -27.08 8.08
CA GLY A 38 1.29 -26.82 7.85
C GLY A 38 2.06 -26.78 9.19
N THR A 39 3.34 -27.19 9.14
CA THR A 39 4.28 -27.05 10.26
C THR A 39 5.57 -26.36 9.80
N ILE A 40 6.30 -25.77 10.71
CA ILE A 40 7.60 -25.15 10.46
C ILE A 40 8.52 -25.33 11.65
N LYS A 41 9.81 -25.59 11.41
CA LYS A 41 10.82 -25.61 12.45
C LYS A 41 11.20 -24.19 12.83
N LEU A 42 11.26 -23.89 14.11
CA LEU A 42 11.65 -22.55 14.65
C LEU A 42 13.16 -22.32 14.60
N LYS A 43 13.80 -22.78 13.53
CA LYS A 43 15.21 -22.63 13.30
C LYS A 43 15.53 -22.50 11.81
N VAL A 44 16.44 -21.61 11.48
CA VAL A 44 16.94 -21.46 10.10
C VAL A 44 17.79 -22.68 9.76
N PRO A 45 17.68 -23.26 8.54
CA PRO A 45 18.53 -24.38 8.13
C PRO A 45 20.02 -24.06 8.27
N GLU A 46 20.78 -25.04 8.78
CA GLU A 46 22.21 -24.88 9.03
C GLU A 46 22.96 -24.44 7.76
N GLY A 47 23.84 -23.46 7.92
CA GLY A 47 24.59 -22.85 6.79
C GLY A 47 23.75 -21.97 5.85
N SER A 48 22.44 -21.80 6.12
CA SER A 48 21.59 -20.90 5.35
C SER A 48 21.78 -19.44 5.80
N ASN A 49 21.77 -18.51 4.83
CA ASN A 49 21.69 -17.06 5.10
C ASN A 49 20.24 -16.60 5.30
N GLY A 50 19.31 -17.53 5.64
CA GLY A 50 17.90 -17.26 5.80
C GLY A 50 17.54 -16.48 7.07
N LEU A 51 16.32 -16.04 7.13
CA LEU A 51 15.70 -15.37 8.28
C LEU A 51 14.34 -16.00 8.56
N LEU A 52 14.16 -16.56 9.74
CA LEU A 52 12.87 -17.06 10.19
C LEU A 52 12.18 -15.97 11.00
N VAL A 53 10.97 -15.62 10.60
CA VAL A 53 10.18 -14.56 11.23
C VAL A 53 8.81 -15.07 11.67
N LYS A 54 8.27 -14.51 12.76
CA LYS A 54 6.87 -14.59 13.15
C LYS A 54 6.16 -13.36 12.61
N ASN A 55 5.17 -13.55 11.73
CA ASN A 55 4.39 -12.44 11.19
C ASN A 55 3.44 -11.88 12.25
N LEU A 56 3.38 -10.55 12.36
CA LEU A 56 2.53 -9.81 13.29
C LEU A 56 1.40 -9.12 12.54
N TYR A 57 1.72 -8.38 11.49
CA TYR A 57 0.76 -7.67 10.66
C TYR A 57 1.04 -7.93 9.18
N LEU A 58 -0.01 -8.07 8.39
CA LEU A 58 0.08 -8.17 6.93
C LEU A 58 -0.65 -7.00 6.27
N SER A 59 -0.07 -6.53 5.19
CA SER A 59 -0.58 -5.41 4.40
C SER A 59 -1.46 -5.93 3.26
N CYS A 60 -2.70 -5.46 3.17
CA CYS A 60 -3.52 -5.63 1.98
C CYS A 60 -3.27 -4.45 1.02
N ASP A 61 -2.76 -4.73 -0.16
CA ASP A 61 -2.37 -3.72 -1.14
C ASP A 61 -2.97 -4.01 -2.52
N PRO A 62 -3.50 -2.99 -3.23
CA PRO A 62 -4.17 -3.20 -4.53
C PRO A 62 -3.27 -3.83 -5.60
N TYR A 63 -1.95 -3.59 -5.58
CA TYR A 63 -1.01 -4.17 -6.56
C TYR A 63 -1.00 -5.70 -6.52
N MET A 64 -1.34 -6.33 -5.38
CA MET A 64 -1.41 -7.79 -5.22
C MET A 64 -2.37 -8.42 -6.24
N ARG A 65 -3.42 -7.69 -6.65
CA ARG A 65 -4.33 -8.13 -7.70
C ARG A 65 -3.62 -8.37 -9.04
N ASN A 66 -2.68 -7.51 -9.40
CA ASN A 66 -1.93 -7.67 -10.65
C ASN A 66 -1.04 -8.92 -10.59
N ARG A 67 -0.54 -9.28 -9.42
CA ARG A 67 0.23 -10.51 -9.20
C ARG A 67 -0.62 -11.79 -9.21
N MET A 68 -1.95 -11.68 -9.11
CA MET A 68 -2.87 -12.79 -9.30
C MET A 68 -3.10 -13.14 -10.79
N LYS A 69 -2.61 -12.32 -11.72
CA LYS A 69 -2.60 -12.60 -13.16
C LYS A 69 -1.31 -13.31 -13.55
N LYS A 70 -1.34 -14.11 -14.60
CA LYS A 70 -0.13 -14.77 -15.12
C LYS A 70 0.79 -13.74 -15.77
N SER A 71 1.94 -13.51 -15.16
CA SER A 71 2.97 -12.54 -15.59
C SER A 71 4.35 -12.96 -15.02
N THR A 72 5.36 -12.17 -15.25
CA THR A 72 6.74 -12.42 -14.73
C THR A 72 6.87 -12.28 -13.21
N ASP A 73 6.04 -11.45 -12.56
CA ASP A 73 5.99 -11.25 -11.09
C ASP A 73 4.68 -11.77 -10.49
N SER A 74 4.19 -12.93 -10.97
CA SER A 74 2.95 -13.53 -10.46
C SER A 74 3.14 -14.16 -9.09
N LEU A 75 2.03 -14.23 -8.33
CA LEU A 75 1.92 -15.22 -7.25
C LEU A 75 1.98 -16.63 -7.84
N VAL A 76 2.51 -17.57 -7.07
CA VAL A 76 2.64 -18.97 -7.50
C VAL A 76 1.44 -19.77 -7.00
N PRO A 77 0.62 -20.37 -7.90
CA PRO A 77 -0.49 -21.22 -7.49
C PRO A 77 -0.02 -22.35 -6.57
N GLY A 78 -0.79 -22.64 -5.53
CA GLY A 78 -0.46 -23.65 -4.53
C GLY A 78 0.55 -23.20 -3.46
N SER A 79 1.05 -21.96 -3.52
CA SER A 79 1.99 -21.40 -2.55
C SER A 79 1.33 -20.31 -1.69
N PRO A 80 1.91 -19.99 -0.51
CA PRO A 80 1.48 -18.86 0.29
C PRO A 80 1.49 -17.55 -0.52
N ILE A 81 0.51 -16.71 -0.29
CA ILE A 81 0.51 -15.34 -0.83
C ILE A 81 1.71 -14.61 -0.25
N VAL A 82 2.37 -13.79 -1.05
CA VAL A 82 3.47 -12.93 -0.62
C VAL A 82 3.09 -11.47 -0.81
N GLY A 83 3.21 -10.70 0.27
CA GLY A 83 2.95 -9.26 0.32
C GLY A 83 3.84 -8.58 1.34
N PHE A 84 3.59 -7.29 1.61
CA PHE A 84 4.28 -6.60 2.69
C PHE A 84 3.67 -6.94 4.05
N GLY A 85 4.50 -6.88 5.10
CA GLY A 85 4.07 -7.13 6.46
C GLY A 85 5.09 -6.65 7.47
N VAL A 86 4.73 -6.81 8.74
CA VAL A 86 5.58 -6.57 9.91
C VAL A 86 5.79 -7.89 10.63
N ALA A 87 7.01 -8.19 10.98
CA ALA A 87 7.36 -9.45 11.61
C ALA A 87 8.46 -9.30 12.67
N LYS A 88 8.54 -10.29 13.57
CA LYS A 88 9.59 -10.43 14.57
C LYS A 88 10.51 -11.57 14.20
N VAL A 89 11.82 -11.32 14.21
CA VAL A 89 12.83 -12.33 13.92
C VAL A 89 12.85 -13.38 15.03
N VAL A 90 12.64 -14.63 14.66
CA VAL A 90 12.69 -15.80 15.56
C VAL A 90 14.08 -16.42 15.56
N ASP A 91 14.68 -16.56 14.37
CA ASP A 91 16.04 -17.08 14.18
C ASP A 91 16.65 -16.48 12.91
N SER A 92 17.99 -16.40 12.87
CA SER A 92 18.70 -15.74 11.80
C SER A 92 20.02 -16.43 11.46
N GLY A 93 20.20 -16.76 10.19
CA GLY A 93 21.51 -17.05 9.59
C GLY A 93 22.18 -15.83 8.94
N ASN A 94 21.48 -14.68 8.88
CA ASN A 94 21.96 -13.45 8.25
C ASN A 94 22.60 -12.52 9.28
N PRO A 95 23.85 -12.07 9.11
CA PRO A 95 24.58 -11.25 10.09
C PRO A 95 23.95 -9.85 10.32
N LYS A 96 23.10 -9.37 9.39
CA LYS A 96 22.43 -8.07 9.53
C LYS A 96 21.26 -8.10 10.50
N PHE A 97 20.71 -9.29 10.82
CA PHE A 97 19.53 -9.44 11.65
C PHE A 97 19.81 -10.40 12.80
N LYS A 98 19.20 -10.16 13.96
CA LYS A 98 19.31 -11.02 15.13
C LYS A 98 17.92 -11.38 15.66
N LYS A 99 17.83 -12.47 16.39
CA LYS A 99 16.61 -12.87 17.12
C LYS A 99 16.08 -11.70 17.96
N GLY A 100 14.78 -11.43 17.83
CA GLY A 100 14.08 -10.33 18.49
C GLY A 100 14.00 -9.03 17.68
N ASP A 101 14.78 -8.88 16.60
CA ASP A 101 14.63 -7.69 15.72
C ASP A 101 13.20 -7.64 15.17
N LEU A 102 12.63 -6.45 15.12
CA LEU A 102 11.41 -6.16 14.39
C LEU A 102 11.75 -5.70 12.98
N VAL A 103 11.02 -6.19 12.00
CA VAL A 103 11.27 -5.92 10.59
C VAL A 103 9.97 -5.66 9.84
N TRP A 104 10.03 -4.85 8.78
CA TRP A 104 8.95 -4.75 7.81
C TRP A 104 9.51 -4.98 6.40
N GLY A 105 8.71 -5.59 5.55
CA GLY A 105 9.10 -5.91 4.19
C GLY A 105 8.20 -6.98 3.58
N ARG A 106 8.66 -7.59 2.49
CA ARG A 106 7.93 -8.71 1.85
C ARG A 106 8.03 -9.97 2.69
N THR A 107 6.88 -10.58 3.01
CA THR A 107 6.76 -11.81 3.78
C THR A 107 5.60 -12.66 3.27
N GLY A 108 5.50 -13.92 3.70
CA GLY A 108 4.38 -14.81 3.39
C GLY A 108 3.13 -14.46 4.19
N TRP A 109 1.96 -14.70 3.61
CA TRP A 109 0.69 -14.67 4.36
C TRP A 109 0.53 -15.96 5.14
N GLU A 110 1.26 -16.03 6.23
CA GLU A 110 1.39 -17.21 7.10
C GLU A 110 1.80 -16.74 8.52
N GLU A 111 1.70 -17.64 9.52
CA GLU A 111 2.09 -17.30 10.89
C GLU A 111 3.61 -17.12 11.03
N TYR A 112 4.39 -17.95 10.35
CA TYR A 112 5.85 -17.90 10.33
C TYR A 112 6.34 -18.02 8.89
N SER A 113 7.34 -17.22 8.51
CA SER A 113 7.95 -17.23 7.19
C SER A 113 9.46 -17.46 7.25
N LEU A 114 9.96 -18.33 6.39
CA LEU A 114 11.39 -18.42 6.12
C LEU A 114 11.72 -17.54 4.91
N MET A 115 12.45 -16.44 5.17
CA MET A 115 12.80 -15.44 4.17
C MET A 115 14.22 -15.66 3.66
N THR A 116 14.42 -15.55 2.35
CA THR A 116 15.73 -15.65 1.69
C THR A 116 16.06 -14.43 0.83
N ASP A 117 15.08 -13.57 0.57
CA ASP A 117 15.26 -12.29 -0.12
C ASP A 117 15.12 -11.13 0.88
N PHE A 118 16.14 -10.30 0.94
CA PHE A 118 16.27 -9.19 1.91
C PHE A 118 16.27 -7.80 1.25
N GLN A 119 16.12 -7.73 -0.07
CA GLN A 119 16.19 -6.45 -0.81
C GLN A 119 15.14 -5.45 -0.37
N THR A 120 14.00 -5.97 0.11
CA THR A 120 12.86 -5.16 0.54
C THR A 120 12.62 -5.26 2.05
N LEU A 121 13.64 -5.66 2.83
CA LEU A 121 13.50 -5.87 4.26
C LEU A 121 14.23 -4.78 5.04
N PHE A 122 13.49 -4.12 5.93
CA PHE A 122 13.97 -3.01 6.75
C PHE A 122 13.80 -3.34 8.23
N LYS A 123 14.79 -2.96 9.05
CA LYS A 123 14.64 -3.00 10.51
C LYS A 123 13.71 -1.88 10.96
N ILE A 124 12.91 -2.18 11.98
CA ILE A 124 12.11 -1.20 12.69
C ILE A 124 12.91 -0.73 13.90
N GLU A 125 13.30 0.54 13.87
CA GLU A 125 14.09 1.16 14.94
C GLU A 125 13.22 2.05 15.85
N HIS A 126 12.09 2.57 15.33
CA HIS A 126 11.15 3.42 16.04
C HIS A 126 9.94 2.58 16.49
N THR A 127 9.92 2.20 17.76
CA THR A 127 8.85 1.37 18.38
C THR A 127 7.96 2.16 19.33
N ASP A 128 8.11 3.46 19.39
CA ASP A 128 7.28 4.43 20.10
C ASP A 128 5.96 4.76 19.36
N VAL A 129 5.78 4.17 18.18
CA VAL A 129 4.55 4.22 17.37
C VAL A 129 3.98 2.80 17.17
N PRO A 130 2.68 2.65 16.86
CA PRO A 130 2.11 1.34 16.60
C PRO A 130 2.84 0.57 15.50
N LEU A 131 3.15 -0.71 15.72
CA LEU A 131 3.83 -1.54 14.72
C LEU A 131 3.03 -1.70 13.43
N SER A 132 1.70 -1.65 13.49
CA SER A 132 0.83 -1.65 12.31
C SER A 132 1.15 -0.52 11.33
N TYR A 133 1.65 0.63 11.80
CA TYR A 133 2.04 1.76 10.95
C TYR A 133 3.09 1.40 9.90
N TYR A 134 3.90 0.37 10.15
CA TYR A 134 4.88 -0.13 9.18
C TYR A 134 4.27 -0.98 8.04
N THR A 135 2.98 -1.30 8.11
CA THR A 135 2.22 -1.78 6.94
C THR A 135 1.69 -0.64 6.06
N GLY A 136 1.78 0.59 6.53
CA GLY A 136 1.14 1.75 5.91
C GLY A 136 1.99 3.01 5.95
N ILE A 137 1.69 3.93 6.88
CA ILE A 137 2.32 5.27 6.93
C ILE A 137 3.85 5.22 7.03
N LEU A 138 4.43 4.29 7.73
CA LEU A 138 5.89 4.13 7.89
C LEU A 138 6.46 3.01 6.99
N GLY A 139 5.62 2.36 6.18
CA GLY A 139 6.01 1.29 5.27
C GLY A 139 5.91 1.69 3.80
N MET A 140 5.61 0.67 2.98
CA MET A 140 5.55 0.81 1.52
C MET A 140 4.56 1.91 1.06
N PRO A 141 3.32 2.00 1.55
CA PRO A 141 2.37 3.04 1.13
C PRO A 141 2.82 4.46 1.49
N GLY A 142 3.43 4.66 2.66
CA GLY A 142 3.95 5.96 3.09
C GLY A 142 5.09 6.45 2.23
N LEU A 143 6.07 5.60 1.98
CA LEU A 143 7.18 5.92 1.08
C LEU A 143 6.70 6.13 -0.37
N THR A 144 5.66 5.40 -0.80
CA THR A 144 5.02 5.62 -2.11
C THR A 144 4.39 7.01 -2.19
N ALA A 145 3.66 7.42 -1.16
CA ALA A 145 3.07 8.77 -1.09
C ALA A 145 4.15 9.85 -1.13
N TYR A 146 5.22 9.66 -0.34
CA TYR A 146 6.37 10.57 -0.29
C TYR A 146 7.07 10.69 -1.65
N GLY A 147 7.48 9.57 -2.24
CA GLY A 147 8.19 9.56 -3.52
C GLY A 147 7.35 10.16 -4.66
N GLY A 148 6.08 9.78 -4.76
CA GLY A 148 5.19 10.30 -5.79
C GLY A 148 4.88 11.78 -5.62
N PHE A 149 4.67 12.26 -4.40
CA PHE A 149 4.33 13.65 -4.16
C PHE A 149 5.56 14.56 -4.22
N TYR A 150 6.60 14.27 -3.45
CA TYR A 150 7.76 15.17 -3.35
C TYR A 150 8.76 15.02 -4.50
N GLU A 151 9.07 13.78 -4.91
CA GLU A 151 10.12 13.56 -5.92
C GLU A 151 9.57 13.58 -7.36
N VAL A 152 8.38 13.00 -7.59
CA VAL A 152 7.77 12.99 -8.94
C VAL A 152 7.09 14.31 -9.26
N CYS A 153 6.25 14.83 -8.35
CA CYS A 153 5.49 16.04 -8.60
C CYS A 153 6.24 17.32 -8.25
N SER A 154 7.26 17.27 -7.37
CA SER A 154 8.02 18.46 -6.93
C SER A 154 7.10 19.64 -6.57
N PRO A 155 6.23 19.48 -5.55
CA PRO A 155 5.15 20.41 -5.25
C PRO A 155 5.65 21.75 -4.73
N LYS A 156 4.84 22.79 -4.95
CA LYS A 156 5.07 24.14 -4.44
C LYS A 156 3.89 24.58 -3.57
N LYS A 157 4.18 25.43 -2.58
CA LYS A 157 3.15 26.03 -1.73
C LYS A 157 2.11 26.76 -2.59
N GLY A 158 0.83 26.57 -2.26
CA GLY A 158 -0.30 27.22 -2.92
C GLY A 158 -0.77 26.55 -4.19
N GLU A 159 -0.16 25.44 -4.61
CA GLU A 159 -0.64 24.67 -5.77
C GLU A 159 -1.95 23.92 -5.47
N TYR A 160 -2.68 23.65 -6.54
CA TYR A 160 -3.96 22.93 -6.51
C TYR A 160 -3.73 21.45 -6.77
N VAL A 161 -4.00 20.62 -5.76
CA VAL A 161 -3.70 19.19 -5.75
C VAL A 161 -4.99 18.38 -5.74
N PHE A 162 -5.14 17.50 -6.72
CA PHE A 162 -6.19 16.50 -6.75
C PHE A 162 -5.63 15.12 -6.41
N VAL A 163 -6.35 14.38 -5.54
CA VAL A 163 -5.99 13.02 -5.14
C VAL A 163 -7.19 12.11 -5.38
N SER A 164 -7.05 11.13 -6.25
CA SER A 164 -8.06 10.08 -6.43
C SER A 164 -7.85 8.94 -5.43
N ALA A 165 -8.94 8.21 -5.08
CA ALA A 165 -8.95 7.22 -4.00
C ALA A 165 -8.32 7.77 -2.72
N ALA A 166 -8.69 9.01 -2.38
CA ALA A 166 -8.02 9.83 -1.39
C ALA A 166 -8.10 9.29 0.04
N SER A 167 -9.10 8.48 0.37
CA SER A 167 -9.26 7.84 1.68
C SER A 167 -8.45 6.55 1.86
N GLY A 168 -7.78 6.07 0.80
CA GLY A 168 -6.94 4.88 0.84
C GLY A 168 -5.58 5.13 1.51
N ALA A 169 -4.78 4.07 1.65
CA ALA A 169 -3.50 4.11 2.36
C ALA A 169 -2.53 5.18 1.85
N VAL A 170 -2.37 5.30 0.53
CA VAL A 170 -1.51 6.29 -0.11
C VAL A 170 -2.20 7.66 -0.17
N GLY A 171 -3.46 7.69 -0.63
CA GLY A 171 -4.18 8.94 -0.88
C GLY A 171 -4.35 9.82 0.35
N GLN A 172 -4.65 9.21 1.52
CA GLN A 172 -4.77 9.95 2.78
C GLN A 172 -3.48 10.65 3.20
N LEU A 173 -2.33 10.10 2.84
CA LEU A 173 -1.03 10.68 3.16
C LEU A 173 -0.65 11.78 2.18
N VAL A 174 -0.84 11.55 0.88
CA VAL A 174 -0.57 12.56 -0.15
C VAL A 174 -1.33 13.85 0.13
N GLY A 175 -2.62 13.76 0.46
CA GLY A 175 -3.41 14.94 0.79
C GLY A 175 -2.89 15.68 2.01
N GLN A 176 -2.51 14.97 3.07
CA GLN A 176 -1.95 15.59 4.27
C GLN A 176 -0.55 16.19 4.02
N PHE A 177 0.31 15.54 3.23
CA PHE A 177 1.59 16.13 2.80
C PHE A 177 1.36 17.44 2.03
N ALA A 178 0.36 17.45 1.14
CA ALA A 178 0.00 18.65 0.40
C ALA A 178 -0.53 19.76 1.32
N LYS A 179 -1.33 19.40 2.34
CA LYS A 179 -1.80 20.36 3.36
C LYS A 179 -0.65 20.92 4.19
N LEU A 180 0.30 20.10 4.61
CA LEU A 180 1.50 20.55 5.35
C LEU A 180 2.33 21.55 4.54
N LEU A 181 2.38 21.38 3.22
CA LEU A 181 3.07 22.31 2.32
C LEU A 181 2.26 23.59 2.03
N GLY A 182 0.98 23.64 2.42
CA GLY A 182 0.09 24.77 2.17
C GLY A 182 -0.56 24.79 0.79
N CYS A 183 -0.82 23.62 0.21
CA CYS A 183 -1.58 23.46 -1.02
C CYS A 183 -3.11 23.50 -0.77
N TYR A 184 -3.86 23.82 -1.82
CA TYR A 184 -5.30 23.54 -1.87
C TYR A 184 -5.51 22.09 -2.32
N VAL A 185 -6.23 21.30 -1.53
CA VAL A 185 -6.34 19.85 -1.72
C VAL A 185 -7.77 19.40 -1.86
N VAL A 186 -8.09 18.72 -2.95
CA VAL A 186 -9.37 18.05 -3.17
C VAL A 186 -9.16 16.55 -3.30
N GLY A 187 -10.02 15.77 -2.66
CA GLY A 187 -10.01 14.31 -2.73
C GLY A 187 -11.27 13.72 -3.35
N SER A 188 -11.15 12.60 -4.06
CA SER A 188 -12.32 11.80 -4.42
C SER A 188 -12.33 10.47 -3.67
N ALA A 189 -13.52 10.05 -3.25
CA ALA A 189 -13.76 8.80 -2.55
C ALA A 189 -15.11 8.18 -2.98
N GLY A 190 -15.39 6.95 -2.57
CA GLY A 190 -16.54 6.18 -3.07
C GLY A 190 -17.71 6.08 -2.10
N SER A 191 -17.74 6.87 -1.02
CA SER A 191 -18.90 6.97 -0.10
C SER A 191 -18.90 8.31 0.61
N LYS A 192 -20.09 8.69 1.11
CA LYS A 192 -20.26 9.91 1.93
C LYS A 192 -19.38 9.88 3.18
N GLU A 193 -19.31 8.74 3.88
CA GLU A 193 -18.48 8.57 5.07
C GLU A 193 -17.01 8.90 4.78
N LYS A 194 -16.48 8.39 3.68
CA LYS A 194 -15.10 8.65 3.27
C LYS A 194 -14.87 10.11 2.87
N VAL A 195 -15.86 10.75 2.25
CA VAL A 195 -15.82 12.21 1.95
C VAL A 195 -15.79 13.02 3.24
N ASP A 196 -16.66 12.69 4.20
CA ASP A 196 -16.71 13.37 5.50
C ASP A 196 -15.38 13.17 6.27
N LEU A 197 -14.76 11.99 6.18
CA LEU A 197 -13.46 11.68 6.74
C LEU A 197 -12.35 12.56 6.15
N LEU A 198 -12.29 12.68 4.83
CA LEU A 198 -11.30 13.51 4.14
C LEU A 198 -11.37 14.97 4.62
N LYS A 199 -12.56 15.54 4.69
CA LYS A 199 -12.76 16.94 5.10
C LYS A 199 -12.54 17.15 6.60
N ASN A 200 -13.14 16.34 7.44
CA ASN A 200 -13.21 16.60 8.88
C ASN A 200 -11.98 16.11 9.65
N LYS A 201 -11.42 14.95 9.27
CA LYS A 201 -10.26 14.37 9.96
C LYS A 201 -8.94 14.64 9.24
N LEU A 202 -8.91 14.48 7.91
CA LEU A 202 -7.67 14.55 7.13
C LEU A 202 -7.39 15.96 6.58
N LYS A 203 -8.29 16.94 6.87
CA LYS A 203 -8.10 18.38 6.59
C LYS A 203 -7.99 18.73 5.09
N PHE A 204 -8.53 17.90 4.20
CA PHE A 204 -8.70 18.29 2.81
C PHE A 204 -9.61 19.52 2.72
N ASP A 205 -9.33 20.43 1.81
CA ASP A 205 -10.16 21.63 1.63
C ASP A 205 -11.53 21.25 1.09
N GLU A 206 -11.57 20.31 0.12
CA GLU A 206 -12.78 19.77 -0.44
C GLU A 206 -12.64 18.26 -0.73
N ALA A 207 -13.78 17.58 -0.82
CA ALA A 207 -13.86 16.20 -1.24
C ALA A 207 -15.21 15.88 -1.86
N PHE A 208 -15.27 14.90 -2.77
CA PHE A 208 -16.51 14.48 -3.40
C PHE A 208 -16.62 12.97 -3.56
N ASN A 209 -17.88 12.49 -3.61
CA ASN A 209 -18.18 11.11 -3.90
C ASN A 209 -18.28 10.93 -5.43
N TYR A 210 -17.27 10.30 -6.03
CA TYR A 210 -17.22 10.12 -7.49
C TYR A 210 -18.36 9.26 -8.04
N LYS A 211 -19.03 8.45 -7.20
CA LYS A 211 -20.16 7.62 -7.60
C LYS A 211 -21.47 8.41 -7.75
N GLU A 212 -21.54 9.59 -7.15
CA GLU A 212 -22.69 10.50 -7.22
C GLU A 212 -22.55 11.53 -8.35
N GLU A 213 -21.37 11.62 -8.97
CA GLU A 213 -21.11 12.54 -10.07
C GLU A 213 -21.42 11.87 -11.42
N SER A 214 -22.40 12.40 -12.13
CA SER A 214 -22.75 11.92 -13.48
C SER A 214 -21.74 12.37 -14.55
N ASP A 215 -21.01 13.47 -14.30
CA ASP A 215 -20.01 14.07 -15.15
C ASP A 215 -18.79 14.49 -14.33
N LEU A 216 -17.71 13.70 -14.43
CA LEU A 216 -16.47 13.94 -13.68
C LEU A 216 -15.74 15.20 -14.16
N ASP A 217 -15.85 15.59 -15.44
CA ASP A 217 -15.26 16.83 -15.95
C ASP A 217 -15.94 18.05 -15.31
N ALA A 218 -17.27 18.06 -15.29
CA ALA A 218 -18.02 19.11 -14.63
C ALA A 218 -17.76 19.19 -13.13
N ALA A 219 -17.64 18.02 -12.46
CA ALA A 219 -17.27 17.96 -11.05
C ALA A 219 -15.89 18.57 -10.79
N LEU A 220 -14.88 18.19 -11.58
CA LEU A 220 -13.53 18.74 -11.41
C LEU A 220 -13.46 20.23 -11.69
N LYS A 221 -14.19 20.75 -12.68
CA LYS A 221 -14.29 22.21 -12.94
C LYS A 221 -14.90 22.97 -11.77
N ARG A 222 -15.86 22.37 -11.06
CA ARG A 222 -16.50 22.97 -9.89
C ARG A 222 -15.52 23.14 -8.72
N TYR A 223 -14.67 22.13 -8.47
CA TYR A 223 -13.67 22.15 -7.40
C TYR A 223 -12.37 22.86 -7.78
N PHE A 224 -12.04 22.90 -9.08
CA PHE A 224 -10.84 23.50 -9.62
C PHE A 224 -11.17 24.46 -10.76
N PRO A 225 -11.82 25.60 -10.51
CA PRO A 225 -12.18 26.53 -11.57
C PRO A 225 -10.96 27.05 -12.36
N GLU A 226 -9.80 27.15 -11.71
CA GLU A 226 -8.53 27.53 -12.33
C GLU A 226 -7.70 26.34 -12.86
N GLY A 227 -8.15 25.11 -12.67
CA GLY A 227 -7.49 23.88 -13.06
C GLY A 227 -6.57 23.28 -11.99
N ILE A 228 -5.99 22.11 -12.29
CA ILE A 228 -5.22 21.26 -11.40
C ILE A 228 -3.73 21.39 -11.70
N ASP A 229 -2.90 21.72 -10.71
CA ASP A 229 -1.44 21.75 -10.83
C ASP A 229 -0.84 20.35 -10.69
N ILE A 230 -1.35 19.58 -9.71
CA ILE A 230 -0.87 18.22 -9.39
C ILE A 230 -2.04 17.26 -9.30
N TYR A 231 -1.94 16.15 -10.04
CA TYR A 231 -2.81 15.00 -9.86
C TYR A 231 -2.02 13.80 -9.36
N PHE A 232 -2.41 13.28 -8.20
CA PHE A 232 -1.89 12.02 -7.71
C PHE A 232 -2.84 10.89 -8.11
N GLU A 233 -2.43 10.13 -9.10
CA GLU A 233 -3.25 9.14 -9.81
C GLU A 233 -3.20 7.78 -9.13
N ASN A 234 -4.35 7.33 -8.63
CA ASN A 234 -4.53 5.99 -8.05
C ASN A 234 -5.60 5.16 -8.78
N VAL A 235 -6.37 5.75 -9.69
CA VAL A 235 -7.62 5.16 -10.19
C VAL A 235 -7.57 4.79 -11.67
N GLY A 236 -7.08 5.68 -12.54
CA GLY A 236 -7.07 5.47 -14.00
C GLY A 236 -8.44 5.67 -14.67
N GLY A 237 -8.57 5.15 -15.89
CA GLY A 237 -9.81 5.12 -16.65
C GLY A 237 -10.48 6.48 -16.80
N LYS A 238 -11.80 6.54 -16.60
CA LYS A 238 -12.60 7.76 -16.75
C LYS A 238 -12.16 8.92 -15.87
N MET A 239 -11.61 8.64 -14.67
CA MET A 239 -11.12 9.70 -13.79
C MET A 239 -9.87 10.37 -14.38
N LEU A 240 -8.89 9.59 -14.84
CA LEU A 240 -7.71 10.14 -15.51
C LEU A 240 -8.11 10.93 -16.76
N ASP A 241 -9.06 10.42 -17.53
CA ASP A 241 -9.54 11.06 -18.74
C ASP A 241 -10.17 12.44 -18.48
N ALA A 242 -11.00 12.55 -17.43
CA ALA A 242 -11.57 13.82 -16.98
C ALA A 242 -10.51 14.79 -16.43
N VAL A 243 -9.52 14.28 -15.69
CA VAL A 243 -8.42 15.09 -15.13
C VAL A 243 -7.61 15.75 -16.24
N LEU A 244 -7.32 15.05 -17.33
CA LEU A 244 -6.54 15.61 -18.46
C LEU A 244 -7.20 16.87 -19.05
N LEU A 245 -8.52 16.97 -19.03
CA LEU A 245 -9.27 18.16 -19.45
C LEU A 245 -9.08 19.35 -18.46
N ASN A 246 -8.80 19.05 -17.20
CA ASN A 246 -8.78 20.03 -16.12
C ASN A 246 -7.37 20.38 -15.60
N MET A 247 -6.31 19.82 -16.17
CA MET A 247 -4.94 20.18 -15.82
C MET A 247 -4.60 21.61 -16.20
N ARG A 248 -3.83 22.30 -15.39
CA ARG A 248 -3.15 23.55 -15.74
C ARG A 248 -1.99 23.31 -16.69
N THR A 249 -1.54 24.36 -17.35
CA THR A 249 -0.29 24.34 -18.14
C THR A 249 0.89 24.00 -17.24
N HIS A 250 1.72 23.03 -17.67
CA HIS A 250 2.83 22.45 -16.91
C HIS A 250 2.41 21.68 -15.65
N GLY A 251 1.16 21.25 -15.59
CA GLY A 251 0.67 20.35 -14.54
C GLY A 251 1.45 19.04 -14.51
N ARG A 252 1.44 18.38 -13.35
CA ARG A 252 2.15 17.11 -13.14
C ARG A 252 1.19 16.04 -12.67
N ILE A 253 1.34 14.83 -13.22
CA ILE A 253 0.57 13.65 -12.85
C ILE A 253 1.54 12.57 -12.39
N ALA A 254 1.49 12.22 -11.10
CA ALA A 254 2.20 11.06 -10.55
C ALA A 254 1.33 9.83 -10.70
N VAL A 255 1.69 8.92 -11.59
CA VAL A 255 0.94 7.69 -11.84
C VAL A 255 1.42 6.61 -10.87
N CYS A 256 0.71 6.49 -9.75
CA CYS A 256 0.95 5.52 -8.69
C CYS A 256 0.24 4.19 -8.95
N GLY A 257 -1.00 4.25 -9.45
CA GLY A 257 -1.82 3.08 -9.71
C GLY A 257 -3.07 3.42 -10.51
N MET A 258 -3.74 2.37 -11.01
CA MET A 258 -4.98 2.47 -11.78
C MET A 258 -5.97 1.41 -11.33
N ILE A 259 -6.41 1.48 -10.05
CA ILE A 259 -7.19 0.42 -9.41
C ILE A 259 -8.49 0.11 -10.16
N SER A 260 -9.09 1.07 -10.85
CA SER A 260 -10.29 0.85 -11.66
C SER A 260 -10.06 -0.11 -12.83
N GLN A 261 -8.80 -0.32 -13.23
CA GLN A 261 -8.43 -1.14 -14.39
C GLN A 261 -7.97 -2.55 -14.00
N TYR A 262 -7.63 -2.80 -12.72
CA TYR A 262 -6.99 -4.05 -12.29
C TYR A 262 -7.87 -5.28 -12.48
N ASN A 263 -9.19 -5.13 -12.35
CA ASN A 263 -10.16 -6.23 -12.45
C ASN A 263 -10.82 -6.35 -13.82
N LEU A 264 -10.53 -5.43 -14.73
CA LEU A 264 -11.09 -5.47 -16.08
C LEU A 264 -10.32 -6.49 -16.93
N GLU A 265 -11.06 -7.29 -17.72
CA GLU A 265 -10.48 -8.16 -18.74
C GLU A 265 -9.90 -7.34 -19.89
N LYS A 266 -10.62 -6.29 -20.28
CA LYS A 266 -10.17 -5.31 -21.27
C LYS A 266 -10.07 -3.93 -20.62
N PRO A 267 -8.86 -3.37 -20.47
CA PRO A 267 -8.68 -2.03 -19.93
C PRO A 267 -9.43 -0.97 -20.74
N GLU A 268 -9.92 0.07 -20.07
CA GLU A 268 -10.51 1.25 -20.71
C GLU A 268 -9.43 2.11 -21.37
N GLY A 269 -9.77 2.74 -22.50
CA GLY A 269 -8.89 3.69 -23.16
C GLY A 269 -8.88 5.05 -22.44
N VAL A 270 -7.82 5.83 -22.62
CA VAL A 270 -7.75 7.25 -22.28
C VAL A 270 -7.81 8.06 -23.57
N TYR A 271 -8.85 8.88 -23.72
CA TYR A 271 -9.18 9.57 -24.98
C TYR A 271 -8.59 10.97 -25.04
N ASN A 272 -8.41 11.63 -23.90
CA ASN A 272 -8.03 13.05 -23.80
C ASN A 272 -6.51 13.29 -23.73
N LEU A 273 -5.67 12.33 -24.13
CA LEU A 273 -4.20 12.45 -24.10
C LEU A 273 -3.67 13.65 -24.89
N THR A 274 -4.38 14.09 -25.94
CA THR A 274 -4.00 15.27 -26.75
C THR A 274 -3.88 16.54 -25.89
N HIS A 275 -4.65 16.65 -24.80
CA HIS A 275 -4.56 17.79 -23.89
C HIS A 275 -3.20 17.92 -23.21
N MET A 276 -2.45 16.83 -23.07
CA MET A 276 -1.07 16.87 -22.55
C MET A 276 -0.16 17.72 -23.43
N ILE A 277 -0.36 17.72 -24.75
CA ILE A 277 0.44 18.52 -25.69
C ILE A 277 0.16 20.00 -25.48
N TYR A 278 -1.11 20.40 -25.52
CA TYR A 278 -1.49 21.81 -25.41
C TYR A 278 -1.14 22.41 -24.06
N LYS A 279 -1.30 21.64 -22.99
CA LYS A 279 -1.04 22.07 -21.60
C LYS A 279 0.38 21.70 -21.13
N ARG A 280 1.18 21.01 -21.95
CA ARG A 280 2.54 20.55 -21.64
C ARG A 280 2.58 19.82 -20.27
N VAL A 281 1.60 18.93 -20.04
CA VAL A 281 1.47 18.15 -18.81
C VAL A 281 2.58 17.09 -18.76
N HIS A 282 3.20 16.96 -17.59
CA HIS A 282 4.14 15.89 -17.31
C HIS A 282 3.43 14.75 -16.57
N MET A 283 3.28 13.60 -17.20
CA MET A 283 2.73 12.39 -16.60
C MET A 283 3.85 11.36 -16.45
N LYS A 284 4.16 11.01 -15.18
CA LYS A 284 5.26 10.10 -14.85
C LYS A 284 4.76 8.96 -13.97
N ALA A 285 4.92 7.73 -14.44
CA ALA A 285 4.75 6.53 -13.64
C ALA A 285 5.99 6.30 -12.74
N PHE A 286 5.77 5.67 -11.58
CA PHE A 286 6.82 5.34 -10.64
C PHE A 286 6.46 4.12 -9.82
N VAL A 287 7.46 3.48 -9.23
CA VAL A 287 7.31 2.42 -8.23
C VAL A 287 8.13 2.75 -6.99
N VAL A 288 7.67 2.31 -5.83
CA VAL A 288 8.31 2.62 -4.54
C VAL A 288 9.76 2.16 -4.45
N PHE A 289 10.13 1.11 -5.16
CA PHE A 289 11.49 0.54 -5.15
C PHE A 289 12.55 1.56 -5.60
N ASP A 290 12.20 2.48 -6.49
CA ASP A 290 13.08 3.55 -6.95
C ASP A 290 13.44 4.55 -5.84
N TYR A 291 12.67 4.56 -4.73
CA TYR A 291 12.77 5.52 -3.63
C TYR A 291 13.21 4.92 -2.30
N TYR A 292 13.57 3.64 -2.22
CA TYR A 292 14.03 3.00 -0.97
C TYR A 292 15.26 3.68 -0.37
N HIS A 293 16.12 4.26 -1.18
CA HIS A 293 17.29 5.03 -0.74
C HIS A 293 16.90 6.31 0.03
N LEU A 294 15.67 6.79 -0.11
CA LEU A 294 15.13 7.96 0.59
C LEU A 294 14.41 7.60 1.90
N TYR A 295 14.35 6.31 2.27
CA TYR A 295 13.61 5.88 3.45
C TYR A 295 14.03 6.61 4.73
N PRO A 296 15.32 6.83 5.04
CA PRO A 296 15.71 7.63 6.21
C PRO A 296 15.17 9.07 6.15
N LYS A 297 15.32 9.75 5.02
CA LYS A 297 14.81 11.12 4.82
C LYS A 297 13.29 11.21 4.95
N PHE A 298 12.60 10.18 4.49
CA PHE A 298 11.15 10.05 4.66
C PHE A 298 10.76 9.91 6.14
N LEU A 299 11.46 9.09 6.93
CA LEU A 299 11.22 8.94 8.36
C LEU A 299 11.49 10.24 9.12
N ASP A 300 12.56 10.97 8.79
CA ASP A 300 12.91 12.27 9.37
C ASP A 300 11.79 13.30 9.16
N LEU A 301 11.06 13.22 8.03
CA LEU A 301 9.91 14.09 7.77
C LEU A 301 8.67 13.63 8.55
N VAL A 302 8.35 12.34 8.51
CA VAL A 302 7.01 11.86 8.90
C VAL A 302 6.89 11.64 10.41
N LEU A 303 7.93 11.11 11.06
CA LEU A 303 7.88 10.78 12.50
C LEU A 303 7.57 12.00 13.39
N PRO A 304 8.19 13.19 13.20
CA PRO A 304 7.83 14.37 13.97
C PRO A 304 6.36 14.77 13.77
N HIS A 305 5.86 14.72 12.55
CA HIS A 305 4.47 15.07 12.25
C HIS A 305 3.46 14.09 12.83
N ILE A 306 3.81 12.80 12.96
CA ILE A 306 3.00 11.80 13.69
C ILE A 306 2.98 12.16 15.18
N ALA A 307 4.14 12.41 15.79
CA ALA A 307 4.28 12.71 17.22
C ALA A 307 3.53 13.99 17.62
N GLU A 308 3.53 14.99 16.75
CA GLU A 308 2.83 16.27 16.95
C GLU A 308 1.33 16.20 16.61
N GLY A 309 0.84 15.07 16.05
CA GLY A 309 -0.55 14.93 15.61
C GLY A 309 -0.90 15.74 14.35
N ASN A 310 0.10 16.23 13.62
CA ASN A 310 -0.08 16.96 12.36
C ASN A 310 -0.50 16.04 11.21
N ILE A 311 -0.12 14.76 11.30
CA ILE A 311 -0.58 13.70 10.40
C ILE A 311 -1.44 12.73 11.19
N VAL A 312 -2.67 12.54 10.74
CA VAL A 312 -3.60 11.52 11.23
C VAL A 312 -3.54 10.32 10.30
N TYR A 313 -3.41 9.13 10.85
CA TYR A 313 -3.41 7.91 10.05
C TYR A 313 -4.55 6.99 10.45
N LEU A 314 -5.25 6.46 9.45
CA LEU A 314 -6.42 5.62 9.65
C LEU A 314 -6.15 4.23 9.09
N GLU A 315 -6.40 3.25 9.94
CA GLU A 315 -6.26 1.83 9.64
C GLU A 315 -7.60 1.12 9.83
N ASP A 316 -7.84 0.14 8.96
CA ASP A 316 -8.93 -0.82 9.04
C ASP A 316 -8.29 -2.19 9.30
N ILE A 317 -8.39 -2.66 10.56
CA ILE A 317 -7.68 -3.85 11.03
C ILE A 317 -8.64 -5.03 11.06
N ALA A 318 -8.37 -6.03 10.24
CA ALA A 318 -9.03 -7.32 10.25
C ALA A 318 -8.23 -8.29 11.15
N GLU A 319 -8.89 -8.95 12.09
CA GLU A 319 -8.25 -9.84 13.05
C GLU A 319 -8.17 -11.29 12.55
N GLY A 320 -7.01 -11.91 12.76
CA GLY A 320 -6.73 -13.28 12.38
C GLY A 320 -6.30 -13.43 10.92
N LEU A 321 -5.37 -14.35 10.66
CA LEU A 321 -4.88 -14.64 9.31
C LEU A 321 -6.00 -15.09 8.36
N GLU A 322 -7.01 -15.77 8.88
CA GLU A 322 -8.21 -16.23 8.18
C GLU A 322 -9.06 -15.12 7.59
N SER A 323 -8.99 -13.90 8.14
CA SER A 323 -9.68 -12.72 7.62
C SER A 323 -9.00 -12.11 6.38
N GLY A 324 -7.75 -12.51 6.12
CA GLY A 324 -6.92 -11.96 5.04
C GLY A 324 -7.57 -12.00 3.66
N PRO A 325 -8.12 -13.13 3.20
CA PRO A 325 -8.80 -13.19 1.90
C PRO A 325 -9.94 -12.19 1.75
N ALA A 326 -10.84 -12.10 2.73
CA ALA A 326 -11.95 -11.14 2.73
C ALA A 326 -11.45 -9.68 2.74
N ALA A 327 -10.45 -9.38 3.57
CA ALA A 327 -9.84 -8.06 3.67
C ALA A 327 -9.20 -7.63 2.34
N LEU A 328 -8.48 -8.52 1.66
CA LEU A 328 -7.87 -8.24 0.36
C LEU A 328 -8.91 -8.02 -0.73
N VAL A 329 -9.92 -8.88 -0.80
CA VAL A 329 -11.02 -8.77 -1.78
C VAL A 329 -11.83 -7.49 -1.56
N GLY A 330 -12.07 -7.14 -0.30
CA GLY A 330 -12.81 -5.93 0.11
C GLY A 330 -12.22 -4.63 -0.44
N LEU A 331 -10.90 -4.56 -0.66
CA LEU A 331 -10.25 -3.39 -1.28
C LEU A 331 -10.86 -3.03 -2.63
N PHE A 332 -11.17 -4.02 -3.46
CA PHE A 332 -11.66 -3.83 -4.83
C PHE A 332 -13.14 -3.46 -4.88
N SER A 333 -13.84 -3.63 -3.77
CA SER A 333 -15.21 -3.16 -3.56
C SER A 333 -15.28 -1.86 -2.75
N GLY A 334 -14.12 -1.36 -2.30
CA GLY A 334 -14.01 -0.13 -1.50
C GLY A 334 -14.63 -0.25 -0.11
N LEU A 335 -14.57 -1.42 0.51
CA LEU A 335 -15.14 -1.66 1.85
C LEU A 335 -14.27 -1.07 2.96
N ASN A 336 -12.95 -1.04 2.78
CA ASN A 336 -11.99 -0.52 3.75
C ASN A 336 -12.12 0.98 3.98
N VAL A 337 -11.89 1.41 5.21
CA VAL A 337 -11.75 2.83 5.59
C VAL A 337 -10.31 3.07 6.05
N GLY A 338 -9.53 3.77 5.23
CA GLY A 338 -8.10 3.92 5.48
C GLY A 338 -7.29 2.74 4.95
N LYS A 339 -6.18 2.43 5.64
CA LYS A 339 -5.28 1.31 5.30
C LYS A 339 -5.85 -0.02 5.80
N GLN A 340 -6.07 -0.97 4.89
CA GLN A 340 -6.45 -2.33 5.26
C GLN A 340 -5.24 -3.12 5.75
N VAL A 341 -5.33 -3.64 6.97
CA VAL A 341 -4.29 -4.41 7.67
C VAL A 341 -4.90 -5.72 8.18
N VAL A 342 -4.12 -6.79 8.20
CA VAL A 342 -4.48 -8.06 8.88
C VAL A 342 -3.58 -8.23 10.10
N LEU A 343 -4.15 -8.31 11.28
CA LEU A 343 -3.46 -8.68 12.51
C LEU A 343 -3.34 -10.21 12.56
N VAL A 344 -2.12 -10.73 12.46
CA VAL A 344 -1.84 -12.18 12.51
C VAL A 344 -1.58 -12.63 13.93
N ALA A 345 -0.76 -11.87 14.67
CA ALA A 345 -0.42 -12.15 16.05
C ALA A 345 -0.07 -10.86 16.78
N GLN A 346 -0.31 -10.85 18.07
CA GLN A 346 0.25 -9.82 18.96
C GLN A 346 1.74 -10.09 19.22
N GLU A 347 2.50 -9.03 19.54
CA GLU A 347 3.92 -9.14 19.88
C GLU A 347 4.18 -9.97 21.14
#